data_24c26b8962846c55693fee02256ed7ba
#
_entry.id   24c26b8962846c55693fee02256ed7ba
#
_cell.length_a   1.000
_cell.length_b   1.000
_cell.length_c   1.000
_cell.angle_alpha   90.00
_cell.angle_beta   90.00
_cell.angle_gamma   90.00
#
_symmetry.space_group_name_H-M   'P 1'
#
loop_
_entity.id
_entity.type
_entity.pdbx_description
1 polymer ?
#
loop_
_entity_poly.entity_id
_entity_poly.type
_entity_poly.pdbx_seq_one_letter_code
_entity_poly.pdbx_strand_id
1 'polypeptide(L)'
;VFEEYDFIILPTSKLDSFPDESIDLITSTTSIGEMSTKMQKYVYGQIERMSNKYFYSNNREHGGRGIFSDDFGFVDYQFTKKWHSTLYQKSHTYHIETFMEKLK
;
A
#
# COMPACT_ATOMS: atom_id res chain seq x y z
N VAL A 1 17.23 14.60 7.84
CA VAL A 1 16.16 15.61 7.73
C VAL A 1 14.86 15.11 8.35
N PHE A 2 14.46 13.87 8.02
CA PHE A 2 13.21 13.32 8.57
C PHE A 2 13.24 13.13 10.08
N GLU A 3 14.40 12.95 10.65
CA GLU A 3 14.60 12.73 12.10
C GLU A 3 14.32 13.99 12.93
N GLU A 4 14.27 15.15 12.30
CA GLU A 4 14.05 16.43 12.99
C GLU A 4 12.56 16.72 13.25
N TYR A 5 11.66 15.90 12.72
CA TYR A 5 10.22 16.18 12.76
C TYR A 5 9.45 14.96 13.27
N ASP A 6 8.41 15.23 14.08
CA ASP A 6 7.49 14.19 14.52
C ASP A 6 6.50 13.79 13.41
N PHE A 7 6.12 14.75 12.55
CA PHE A 7 5.21 14.53 11.44
C PHE A 7 5.71 15.21 10.18
N ILE A 8 5.56 14.51 9.05
CA ILE A 8 5.91 15.05 7.74
C ILE A 8 4.75 14.74 6.78
N ILE A 9 4.28 15.75 6.06
CA ILE A 9 3.24 15.59 5.05
C ILE A 9 3.87 15.80 3.68
N LEU A 10 3.79 14.77 2.83
CA LEU A 10 4.36 14.82 1.48
C LEU A 10 3.32 14.36 0.45
N PRO A 11 3.35 14.95 -0.75
CA PRO A 11 2.53 14.45 -1.85
C PRO A 11 3.04 13.07 -2.33
N THR A 12 2.14 12.29 -2.93
CA THR A 12 2.47 10.96 -3.47
C THR A 12 3.65 11.00 -4.46
N SER A 13 3.80 12.11 -5.18
CA SER A 13 4.92 12.30 -6.12
C SER A 13 6.31 12.33 -5.44
N LYS A 14 6.35 12.40 -4.12
CA LYS A 14 7.60 12.41 -3.33
C LYS A 14 7.89 11.10 -2.63
N LEU A 15 7.17 10.04 -2.94
CA LEU A 15 7.42 8.74 -2.31
C LEU A 15 8.85 8.22 -2.57
N ASP A 16 9.41 8.53 -3.74
CA ASP A 16 10.78 8.15 -4.08
C ASP A 16 11.85 8.83 -3.22
N SER A 17 11.47 9.86 -2.45
CA SER A 17 12.37 10.52 -1.51
C SER A 17 12.71 9.67 -0.28
N PHE A 18 11.88 8.67 0.03
CA PHE A 18 12.14 7.79 1.16
C PHE A 18 13.18 6.73 0.78
N PRO A 19 14.18 6.50 1.62
CA PRO A 19 15.14 5.42 1.40
C PRO A 19 14.47 4.05 1.41
N ASP A 20 15.13 3.06 0.83
CA ASP A 20 14.69 1.67 0.89
C ASP A 20 14.62 1.21 2.35
N GLU A 21 13.59 0.41 2.67
CA GLU A 21 13.41 -0.21 3.98
C GLU A 21 13.50 0.78 5.15
N SER A 22 12.99 2.00 4.96
CA SER A 22 13.10 3.08 5.94
C SER A 22 11.86 3.23 6.84
N ILE A 23 10.76 2.56 6.52
CA ILE A 23 9.48 2.74 7.22
C ILE A 23 9.03 1.41 7.83
N ASP A 24 8.83 1.40 9.14
CA ASP A 24 8.45 0.17 9.85
C ASP A 24 7.02 -0.26 9.58
N LEU A 25 6.09 0.67 9.50
CA LEU A 25 4.69 0.38 9.23
C LEU A 25 4.12 1.37 8.22
N ILE A 26 3.57 0.84 7.14
CA ILE A 26 2.82 1.62 6.15
C ILE A 26 1.37 1.18 6.23
N THR A 27 0.45 2.13 6.19
CA THR A 27 -0.98 1.85 6.17
C THR A 27 -1.64 2.49 4.97
N SER A 28 -2.66 1.81 4.44
CA SER A 28 -3.52 2.35 3.39
C SER A 28 -4.95 1.89 3.62
N THR A 29 -5.86 2.84 3.73
CA THR A 29 -7.28 2.57 3.95
C THR A 29 -8.11 3.33 2.92
N THR A 30 -8.87 2.60 2.11
CA THR A 30 -9.79 3.15 1.09
C THR A 30 -9.17 4.25 0.22
N SER A 31 -7.90 4.10 -0.10
CA SER A 31 -7.13 5.12 -0.83
C SER A 31 -6.61 4.59 -2.15
N ILE A 32 -5.75 3.58 -2.10
CA ILE A 32 -5.09 3.06 -3.32
C ILE A 32 -6.12 2.51 -4.30
N GLY A 33 -7.18 1.88 -3.82
CA GLY A 33 -8.22 1.32 -4.67
C GLY A 33 -8.95 2.33 -5.57
N GLU A 34 -8.85 3.61 -5.26
CA GLU A 34 -9.46 4.69 -6.06
C GLU A 34 -8.52 5.25 -7.14
N MET A 35 -7.28 4.78 -7.18
CA MET A 35 -6.28 5.24 -8.14
C MET A 35 -6.39 4.46 -9.45
N SER A 36 -5.81 5.02 -10.52
CA SER A 36 -5.67 4.30 -11.79
C SER A 36 -4.75 3.08 -11.61
N THR A 37 -4.87 2.09 -12.51
CA THR A 37 -4.00 0.90 -12.48
C THR A 37 -2.53 1.29 -12.44
N LYS A 38 -2.13 2.24 -13.27
CA LYS A 38 -0.74 2.70 -13.33
C LYS A 38 -0.27 3.25 -11.99
N MET A 39 -1.10 4.06 -11.34
CA MET A 39 -0.77 4.66 -10.06
C MET A 39 -0.77 3.60 -8.95
N GLN A 40 -1.72 2.67 -8.97
CA GLN A 40 -1.75 1.58 -8.00
C GLN A 40 -0.46 0.75 -8.05
N LYS A 41 -0.03 0.37 -9.25
CA LYS A 41 1.21 -0.40 -9.41
C LYS A 41 2.42 0.37 -8.91
N TYR A 42 2.47 1.66 -9.19
CA TYR A 42 3.55 2.52 -8.69
C TYR A 42 3.56 2.57 -7.16
N VAL A 43 2.41 2.83 -6.54
CA VAL A 43 2.31 2.98 -5.08
C VAL A 43 2.63 1.65 -4.38
N TYR A 44 2.08 0.53 -4.86
CA TYR A 44 2.39 -0.77 -4.27
C TYR A 44 3.89 -1.10 -4.38
N GLY A 45 4.50 -0.78 -5.52
CA GLY A 45 5.94 -0.96 -5.69
C GLY A 45 6.76 -0.11 -4.71
N GLN A 46 6.32 1.12 -4.47
CA GLN A 46 6.97 1.98 -3.48
C GLN A 46 6.77 1.44 -2.06
N ILE A 47 5.59 0.92 -1.74
CA ILE A 47 5.34 0.29 -0.44
C ILE A 47 6.30 -0.88 -0.22
N GLU A 48 6.45 -1.76 -1.22
CA GLU A 48 7.39 -2.87 -1.12
C GLU A 48 8.83 -2.38 -0.88
N ARG A 49 9.23 -1.32 -1.57
CA ARG A 49 10.57 -0.78 -1.45
C ARG A 49 10.83 -0.11 -0.10
N MET A 50 9.91 0.77 0.31
CA MET A 50 10.05 1.59 1.51
C MET A 50 9.86 0.80 2.80
N SER A 51 9.06 -0.26 2.76
CA SER A 51 8.68 -0.98 3.96
C SER A 51 9.84 -1.81 4.51
N ASN A 52 10.07 -1.65 5.80
CA ASN A 52 11.05 -2.46 6.53
C ASN A 52 10.38 -3.69 7.17
N LYS A 53 9.15 -3.56 7.67
CA LYS A 53 8.49 -4.62 8.46
C LYS A 53 7.07 -4.91 8.04
N TYR A 54 6.19 -3.91 8.09
CA TYR A 54 4.74 -4.15 8.05
C TYR A 54 4.04 -3.27 7.05
N PHE A 55 3.00 -3.84 6.43
CA PHE A 55 2.04 -3.11 5.62
C PHE A 55 0.63 -3.54 6.03
N TYR A 56 -0.19 -2.57 6.44
CA TYR A 56 -1.62 -2.76 6.66
C TYR A 56 -2.41 -2.16 5.51
N SER A 57 -3.33 -2.94 4.95
CA SER A 57 -4.18 -2.47 3.87
C SER A 57 -5.65 -2.80 4.17
N ASN A 58 -6.50 -1.83 3.94
CA ASN A 58 -7.94 -2.03 3.88
C ASN A 58 -8.44 -1.29 2.64
N ASN A 59 -8.39 -1.96 1.51
CA ASN A 59 -8.70 -1.39 0.21
C ASN A 59 -9.64 -2.31 -0.58
N ARG A 60 -10.15 -1.80 -1.69
CA ARG A 60 -11.00 -2.60 -2.57
C ARG A 60 -10.29 -3.83 -3.06
N GLU A 61 -11.04 -4.93 -3.08
CA GLU A 61 -10.58 -6.22 -3.61
C GLU A 61 -10.21 -6.08 -5.08
N HIS A 62 -11.14 -5.58 -5.87
CA HIS A 62 -10.98 -5.28 -7.30
C HIS A 62 -11.50 -3.88 -7.56
N GLY A 63 -11.23 -3.33 -8.70
CA GLY A 63 -11.62 -2.02 -9.22
C GLY A 63 -12.48 -1.15 -8.32
N GLY A 64 -12.14 0.10 -8.22
CA GLY A 64 -12.86 1.06 -7.41
C GLY A 64 -14.00 1.74 -8.17
N ARG A 65 -14.70 2.66 -7.48
CA ARG A 65 -15.75 3.49 -8.09
C ARG A 65 -15.28 4.91 -8.36
N GLY A 66 -14.03 5.21 -8.08
CA GLY A 66 -13.46 6.53 -8.33
C GLY A 66 -13.29 6.79 -9.83
N ILE A 67 -13.22 8.06 -10.20
CA ILE A 67 -13.07 8.44 -11.61
C ILE A 67 -11.73 8.01 -12.21
N PHE A 68 -10.74 7.72 -11.38
CA PHE A 68 -9.42 7.28 -11.81
C PHE A 68 -9.22 5.78 -11.65
N SER A 69 -10.18 5.07 -11.06
CA SER A 69 -10.05 3.62 -10.86
C SER A 69 -10.52 2.86 -12.09
N ASP A 70 -9.97 1.69 -12.27
CA ASP A 70 -10.37 0.73 -13.30
C ASP A 70 -10.58 -0.64 -12.64
N ASP A 71 -10.42 -1.74 -13.39
CA ASP A 71 -10.68 -3.09 -12.86
C ASP A 71 -9.56 -3.61 -11.95
N PHE A 72 -8.46 -2.90 -11.82
CA PHE A 72 -7.33 -3.33 -10.99
C PHE A 72 -7.59 -2.97 -9.52
N GLY A 73 -7.37 -3.92 -8.63
CA GLY A 73 -7.53 -3.72 -7.20
C GLY A 73 -6.42 -4.40 -6.40
N PHE A 74 -6.61 -4.46 -5.09
CA PHE A 74 -5.58 -5.00 -4.18
C PHE A 74 -5.17 -6.43 -4.53
N VAL A 75 -6.14 -7.29 -4.85
CA VAL A 75 -5.87 -8.70 -5.14
C VAL A 75 -5.16 -8.91 -6.49
N ASP A 76 -5.16 -7.91 -7.35
CA ASP A 76 -4.54 -8.01 -8.67
C ASP A 76 -3.05 -7.69 -8.64
N TYR A 77 -2.58 -7.01 -7.60
CA TYR A 77 -1.16 -6.73 -7.47
C TYR A 77 -0.43 -7.96 -6.95
N GLN A 78 0.65 -8.32 -7.61
CA GLN A 78 1.46 -9.47 -7.24
C GLN A 78 2.60 -9.05 -6.33
N PHE A 79 2.34 -9.11 -5.03
CA PHE A 79 3.41 -8.90 -4.05
C PHE A 79 4.48 -9.97 -4.20
N THR A 80 5.72 -9.59 -3.94
CA THR A 80 6.84 -10.53 -4.02
C THR A 80 6.71 -11.62 -2.95
N LYS A 81 7.49 -12.71 -3.09
CA LYS A 81 7.52 -13.81 -2.12
C LYS A 81 8.07 -13.39 -0.74
N LYS A 82 8.58 -12.17 -0.62
CA LYS A 82 9.11 -11.64 0.63
C LYS A 82 8.03 -11.24 1.62
N TRP A 83 6.75 -11.31 1.24
CA TRP A 83 5.65 -10.88 2.09
C TRP A 83 4.86 -12.07 2.61
N HIS A 84 4.47 -11.98 3.88
CA HIS A 84 3.62 -12.96 4.53
C HIS A 84 2.39 -12.26 5.12
N SER A 85 1.21 -12.74 4.77
CA SER A 85 -0.04 -12.19 5.30
C SER A 85 -0.39 -12.89 6.61
N THR A 86 -0.46 -12.12 7.70
CA THR A 86 -0.85 -12.63 9.02
C THR A 86 -2.32 -12.42 9.30
N LEU A 87 -2.98 -11.54 8.57
CA LEU A 87 -4.42 -11.30 8.60
C LEU A 87 -4.90 -11.11 7.17
N TYR A 88 -5.96 -11.81 6.81
CA TYR A 88 -6.59 -11.64 5.49
C TYR A 88 -8.07 -11.94 5.64
N GLN A 89 -8.91 -10.92 5.51
CA GLN A 89 -10.35 -11.07 5.65
C GLN A 89 -11.11 -9.96 4.93
N LYS A 90 -12.38 -10.21 4.65
CA LYS A 90 -13.26 -9.14 4.16
C LYS A 90 -13.67 -8.28 5.35
N SER A 91 -13.38 -6.99 5.28
CA SER A 91 -13.84 -6.01 6.27
C SER A 91 -15.15 -5.37 5.85
N HIS A 92 -15.47 -5.45 4.55
CA HIS A 92 -16.64 -4.86 3.92
C HIS A 92 -16.94 -5.63 2.64
N THR A 93 -18.11 -5.47 2.06
CA THR A 93 -18.54 -6.21 0.85
C THR A 93 -17.51 -6.18 -0.28
N TYR A 94 -16.83 -5.05 -0.47
CA TYR A 94 -15.88 -4.86 -1.57
C TYR A 94 -14.45 -4.63 -1.09
N HIS A 95 -14.18 -4.76 0.20
CA HIS A 95 -12.88 -4.47 0.78
C HIS A 95 -12.23 -5.70 1.39
N ILE A 96 -10.91 -5.78 1.21
CA ILE A 96 -10.06 -6.76 1.88
C ILE A 96 -9.21 -6.03 2.90
N GLU A 97 -9.22 -6.54 4.12
CA GLU A 97 -8.32 -6.11 5.18
C GLU A 97 -7.19 -7.12 5.29
N THR A 98 -5.96 -6.65 5.23
CA THR A 98 -4.80 -7.50 5.39
C THR A 98 -3.71 -6.81 6.21
N PHE A 99 -3.02 -7.60 7.00
CA PHE A 99 -1.80 -7.19 7.69
C PHE A 99 -0.67 -8.07 7.17
N MET A 100 0.32 -7.45 6.59
CA MET A 100 1.43 -8.14 5.94
C MET A 100 2.74 -7.86 6.65
N GLU A 101 3.54 -8.89 6.81
CA GLU A 101 4.89 -8.80 7.35
C GLU A 101 5.90 -9.11 6.25
N LYS A 102 6.94 -8.27 6.16
CA LYS A 102 8.01 -8.47 5.19
C LYS A 102 9.00 -9.48 5.75
N LEU A 103 9.21 -10.54 5.03
CA LEU A 103 10.18 -11.57 5.37
C LEU A 103 11.60 -11.08 5.04
N LYS A 104 12.53 -11.46 5.88
CA LYS A 104 13.94 -11.06 5.75
C LYS A 104 14.81 -12.24 5.38
#